data_2b5a7d2ce9e54fa39d79ce6aa97a18df
#
_entry.id   2b5a7d2ce9e54fa39d79ce6aa97a18df
#
_cell.length_a   1.000
_cell.length_b   1.000
_cell.length_c   1.000
_cell.angle_alpha   90.00
_cell.angle_beta   90.00
_cell.angle_gamma   90.00
#
_symmetry.space_group_name_H-M   'P 1'
#
loop_
_entity.id
_entity.type
_entity.pdbx_description
1 polymer ?
#
loop_
_entity_poly.entity_id
_entity_poly.type
_entity_poly.pdbx_seq_one_letter_code
_entity_poly.pdbx_strand_id
1 'polypeptide(L)'
;DQESFKKTGKLHFPPLAVTDEEAKRIGRFYCRNYARVDTLEEVKRALANQNPVLLGMTCSEEIYSPTEGCIGLPLGTFLIGGHAVLIIGYDDTKERTIHGRHYKGFLECQNSWGEDYADHGFFWIPYEYITYRTKDLGMGFVMDMYTAIDLAREDLQGTAVELFIGKDKAFDDGKEISLDQPPIVDEKTGRTLVPLRFVGESLGCRVEWLAKSRRIIIRSRAHDIELSIGSQT
;
A
#
# COMPACT_ATOMS: atom_id res chain seq x y z
N ASP A 1 0.70 19.00 18.77
CA ASP A 1 0.12 18.71 20.06
C ASP A 1 -1.19 19.49 20.19
N GLN A 2 -2.19 18.92 20.88
CA GLN A 2 -3.55 19.49 20.98
C GLN A 2 -3.60 20.88 21.63
N GLU A 3 -2.70 21.17 22.55
CA GLU A 3 -2.63 22.49 23.22
C GLU A 3 -2.08 23.56 22.28
N SER A 4 -1.12 23.23 21.44
CA SER A 4 -0.57 24.14 20.43
C SER A 4 -1.61 24.48 19.36
N PHE A 5 -2.40 23.50 18.93
CA PHE A 5 -3.49 23.71 17.98
C PHE A 5 -4.60 24.63 18.54
N LYS A 6 -4.99 24.45 19.82
CA LYS A 6 -5.97 25.31 20.50
C LYS A 6 -5.52 26.77 20.58
N LYS A 7 -4.22 27.04 20.67
CA LYS A 7 -3.66 28.39 20.77
C LYS A 7 -3.41 29.06 19.41
N THR A 8 -3.04 28.31 18.40
CA THR A 8 -2.51 28.88 17.13
C THR A 8 -3.33 28.51 15.90
N GLY A 9 -4.27 27.56 15.99
CA GLY A 9 -4.98 26.99 14.84
C GLY A 9 -4.07 26.26 13.86
N LYS A 10 -2.82 25.98 14.25
CA LYS A 10 -1.84 25.25 13.44
C LYS A 10 -1.27 24.08 14.24
N LEU A 11 -1.27 22.89 13.64
CA LEU A 11 -0.51 21.76 14.16
C LEU A 11 0.99 22.09 14.02
N HIS A 12 1.63 22.30 15.14
CA HIS A 12 3.07 22.44 15.19
C HIS A 12 3.66 21.06 15.49
N PHE A 13 4.24 20.45 14.48
CA PHE A 13 5.11 19.30 14.68
C PHE A 13 6.50 19.88 14.95
N PRO A 14 7.06 19.73 16.16
CA PRO A 14 8.46 20.07 16.35
C PRO A 14 9.28 19.25 15.34
N PRO A 15 10.33 19.82 14.73
CA PRO A 15 11.24 19.01 13.94
C PRO A 15 11.73 17.88 14.85
N LEU A 16 11.47 16.64 14.47
CA LEU A 16 12.04 15.46 15.09
C LEU A 16 13.55 15.52 14.88
N ALA A 17 14.26 16.20 15.79
CA ALA A 17 15.69 16.04 15.90
C ALA A 17 15.93 14.65 16.49
N VAL A 18 16.01 13.64 15.61
CA VAL A 18 16.38 12.29 16.00
C VAL A 18 17.87 12.29 16.27
N THR A 19 18.27 11.96 17.49
CA THR A 19 19.69 11.78 17.83
C THR A 19 20.25 10.55 17.10
N ASP A 20 21.58 10.51 16.89
CA ASP A 20 22.25 9.35 16.26
C ASP A 20 21.96 8.02 16.98
N GLU A 21 21.79 8.06 18.30
CA GLU A 21 21.43 6.86 19.09
C GLU A 21 19.96 6.44 18.85
N GLU A 22 19.05 7.39 18.79
CA GLU A 22 17.65 7.12 18.44
C GLU A 22 17.54 6.65 17.00
N ALA A 23 18.27 7.23 16.06
CA ALA A 23 18.34 6.76 14.66
C ALA A 23 18.84 5.32 14.57
N LYS A 24 19.84 4.93 15.37
CA LYS A 24 20.31 3.54 15.45
C LYS A 24 19.29 2.58 16.05
N ARG A 25 18.48 3.04 17.02
CA ARG A 25 17.38 2.25 17.59
C ARG A 25 16.20 2.13 16.63
N ILE A 26 15.81 3.22 15.99
CA ILE A 26 14.75 3.29 14.98
C ILE A 26 15.14 2.46 13.75
N GLY A 27 16.42 2.42 13.38
CA GLY A 27 16.94 1.65 12.27
C GLY A 27 16.65 0.13 12.30
N ARG A 28 16.12 -0.39 13.42
CA ARG A 28 15.64 -1.77 13.54
C ARG A 28 14.16 -1.92 13.15
N PHE A 29 13.42 -0.81 13.04
CA PHE A 29 11.96 -0.77 12.89
C PHE A 29 11.50 0.15 11.76
N TYR A 30 12.35 0.43 10.76
CA TYR A 30 11.93 1.22 9.62
C TYR A 30 11.54 0.33 8.44
N CYS A 31 10.52 0.76 7.74
CA CYS A 31 10.14 0.16 6.47
C CYS A 31 11.07 0.67 5.37
N ARG A 32 11.75 -0.21 4.65
CA ARG A 32 12.63 0.15 3.52
C ARG A 32 11.87 0.45 2.26
N ASN A 33 10.83 -0.32 2.02
CA ASN A 33 9.99 -0.19 0.85
C ASN A 33 8.53 -0.24 1.24
N TYR A 34 7.72 0.50 0.53
CA TYR A 34 6.27 0.46 0.65
C TYR A 34 5.64 0.48 -0.74
N ALA A 35 4.47 -0.11 -0.86
CA ALA A 35 3.67 -0.06 -2.07
C ALA A 35 2.30 0.51 -1.75
N ARG A 36 1.77 1.28 -2.69
CA ARG A 36 0.38 1.68 -2.67
C ARG A 36 -0.50 0.48 -3.02
N VAL A 37 -1.63 0.39 -2.35
CA VAL A 37 -2.63 -0.66 -2.54
C VAL A 37 -3.94 0.03 -2.91
N ASP A 38 -4.56 -0.33 -4.02
CA ASP A 38 -5.72 0.38 -4.54
C ASP A 38 -6.99 -0.48 -4.58
N THR A 39 -6.86 -1.80 -4.49
CA THR A 39 -7.97 -2.75 -4.62
C THR A 39 -8.08 -3.72 -3.45
N LEU A 40 -9.28 -4.28 -3.23
CA LEU A 40 -9.51 -5.32 -2.22
C LEU A 40 -8.64 -6.56 -2.46
N GLU A 41 -8.43 -6.94 -3.71
CA GLU A 41 -7.60 -8.10 -4.08
C GLU A 41 -6.13 -7.87 -3.71
N GLU A 42 -5.62 -6.66 -3.89
CA GLU A 42 -4.27 -6.29 -3.46
C GLU A 42 -4.14 -6.27 -1.95
N VAL A 43 -5.18 -5.79 -1.22
CA VAL A 43 -5.23 -5.88 0.26
C VAL A 43 -5.12 -7.34 0.69
N LYS A 44 -5.97 -8.22 0.16
CA LYS A 44 -5.94 -9.65 0.50
C LYS A 44 -4.60 -10.30 0.16
N ARG A 45 -4.01 -9.94 -0.97
CA ARG A 45 -2.70 -10.45 -1.38
C ARG A 45 -1.59 -10.00 -0.43
N ALA A 46 -1.61 -8.73 0.00
CA ALA A 46 -0.66 -8.23 0.99
C ALA A 46 -0.76 -9.00 2.30
N LEU A 47 -1.99 -9.17 2.82
CA LEU A 47 -2.25 -9.90 4.06
C LEU A 47 -1.88 -11.39 3.96
N ALA A 48 -2.14 -12.04 2.83
CA ALA A 48 -1.72 -13.43 2.59
C ALA A 48 -0.20 -13.61 2.60
N ASN A 49 0.54 -12.54 2.26
CA ASN A 49 2.00 -12.47 2.37
C ASN A 49 2.48 -11.90 3.72
N GLN A 50 1.62 -11.89 4.75
CA GLN A 50 1.91 -11.38 6.10
C GLN A 50 2.30 -9.90 6.15
N ASN A 51 1.93 -9.13 5.14
CA ASN A 51 2.15 -7.69 5.09
C ASN A 51 0.85 -6.95 5.45
N PRO A 52 0.75 -6.34 6.64
CA PRO A 52 -0.41 -5.53 6.99
C PRO A 52 -0.54 -4.30 6.11
N VAL A 53 -1.76 -3.77 6.00
CA VAL A 53 -2.06 -2.63 5.14
C VAL A 53 -2.49 -1.44 5.99
N LEU A 54 -1.76 -0.34 5.90
CA LEU A 54 -2.15 0.93 6.48
C LEU A 54 -3.32 1.49 5.67
N LEU A 55 -4.41 1.82 6.34
CA LEU A 55 -5.63 2.37 5.74
C LEU A 55 -5.90 3.77 6.27
N GLY A 56 -5.89 4.76 5.39
CA GLY A 56 -6.49 6.06 5.62
C GLY A 56 -7.98 6.00 5.25
N MET A 57 -8.85 6.25 6.21
CA MET A 57 -10.30 6.12 6.03
C MET A 57 -11.07 7.34 6.52
N THR A 58 -12.22 7.57 5.93
CA THR A 58 -13.20 8.56 6.42
C THR A 58 -14.14 7.88 7.42
N CYS A 59 -14.37 8.49 8.56
CA CYS A 59 -15.13 7.90 9.65
C CYS A 59 -16.43 8.66 9.93
N SER A 60 -17.43 7.93 10.42
CA SER A 60 -18.60 8.43 11.14
C SER A 60 -18.45 8.18 12.64
N GLU A 61 -19.38 8.70 13.44
CA GLU A 61 -19.39 8.50 14.90
C GLU A 61 -19.43 7.02 15.33
N GLU A 62 -19.87 6.13 14.47
CA GLU A 62 -19.93 4.69 14.70
C GLU A 62 -18.56 4.09 15.08
N ILE A 63 -17.46 4.75 14.64
CA ILE A 63 -16.11 4.29 14.99
C ILE A 63 -15.83 4.33 16.49
N TYR A 64 -16.52 5.19 17.24
CA TYR A 64 -16.35 5.25 18.72
C TYR A 64 -17.03 4.08 19.44
N SER A 65 -18.03 3.45 18.83
CA SER A 65 -18.79 2.34 19.45
C SER A 65 -19.25 1.36 18.37
N PRO A 66 -18.35 0.52 17.84
CA PRO A 66 -18.69 -0.48 16.83
C PRO A 66 -19.76 -1.45 17.32
N THR A 67 -20.77 -1.72 16.49
CA THR A 67 -21.84 -2.69 16.79
C THR A 67 -21.28 -4.11 16.69
N GLU A 68 -21.22 -4.84 17.81
CA GLU A 68 -20.64 -6.19 17.88
C GLU A 68 -19.22 -6.23 17.24
N GLY A 69 -18.40 -5.21 17.50
CA GLY A 69 -17.06 -5.09 16.96
C GLY A 69 -16.99 -4.75 15.46
N CYS A 70 -18.11 -4.42 14.81
CA CYS A 70 -18.16 -4.09 13.39
C CYS A 70 -18.69 -2.67 13.20
N ILE A 71 -18.16 -1.97 12.16
CA ILE A 71 -18.73 -0.71 11.67
C ILE A 71 -19.24 -0.90 10.24
N GLY A 72 -20.36 -0.25 9.90
CA GLY A 72 -20.92 -0.26 8.56
C GLY A 72 -20.34 0.83 7.66
N LEU A 73 -20.86 0.95 6.45
CA LEU A 73 -20.58 2.11 5.61
C LEU A 73 -21.22 3.37 6.20
N PRO A 74 -20.53 4.51 6.26
CA PRO A 74 -21.07 5.76 6.80
C PRO A 74 -22.06 6.43 5.84
N LEU A 75 -23.05 5.65 5.37
CA LEU A 75 -24.10 6.10 4.45
C LEU A 75 -25.18 6.87 5.18
N GLY A 76 -25.39 8.14 4.78
CA GLY A 76 -26.42 8.97 5.40
C GLY A 76 -26.11 9.43 6.81
N THR A 77 -24.87 9.23 7.28
CA THR A 77 -24.39 9.68 8.57
C THR A 77 -23.47 10.90 8.42
N PHE A 78 -23.33 11.65 9.50
CA PHE A 78 -22.39 12.78 9.52
C PHE A 78 -20.95 12.23 9.59
N LEU A 79 -20.09 12.67 8.67
CA LEU A 79 -18.68 12.31 8.68
C LEU A 79 -17.94 13.19 9.69
N ILE A 80 -17.21 12.57 10.60
CA ILE A 80 -16.49 13.28 11.68
C ILE A 80 -15.03 13.59 11.34
N GLY A 81 -14.48 12.96 10.30
CA GLY A 81 -13.09 13.19 9.86
C GLY A 81 -12.42 11.97 9.26
N GLY A 82 -11.11 12.10 9.07
CA GLY A 82 -10.23 11.02 8.64
C GLY A 82 -9.58 10.33 9.84
N HIS A 83 -9.29 9.04 9.68
CA HIS A 83 -8.58 8.23 10.67
C HIS A 83 -7.64 7.26 9.95
N ALA A 84 -6.59 6.84 10.64
CA ALA A 84 -5.65 5.84 10.14
C ALA A 84 -5.68 4.61 11.03
N VAL A 85 -5.84 3.44 10.40
CA VAL A 85 -5.86 2.13 11.07
C VAL A 85 -5.01 1.13 10.29
N LEU A 86 -4.71 -0.01 10.90
CA LEU A 86 -3.95 -1.07 10.27
C LEU A 86 -4.86 -2.26 9.96
N ILE A 87 -5.01 -2.63 8.69
CA ILE A 87 -5.69 -3.85 8.29
C ILE A 87 -4.71 -5.01 8.50
N ILE A 88 -5.12 -6.01 9.29
CA ILE A 88 -4.29 -7.14 9.70
C ILE A 88 -4.84 -8.49 9.28
N GLY A 89 -6.10 -8.56 8.86
CA GLY A 89 -6.75 -9.80 8.48
C GLY A 89 -7.99 -9.60 7.61
N TYR A 90 -8.54 -10.69 7.13
CA TYR A 90 -9.81 -10.70 6.40
C TYR A 90 -10.58 -12.01 6.63
N ASP A 91 -11.91 -11.95 6.48
CA ASP A 91 -12.79 -13.12 6.55
C ASP A 91 -13.87 -13.02 5.46
N ASP A 92 -13.77 -13.88 4.44
CA ASP A 92 -14.69 -13.95 3.31
C ASP A 92 -16.07 -14.48 3.71
N THR A 93 -16.17 -15.16 4.84
CA THR A 93 -17.38 -15.83 5.31
C THR A 93 -18.15 -15.04 6.34
N LYS A 94 -17.50 -14.06 6.98
CA LYS A 94 -18.11 -13.22 8.00
C LYS A 94 -19.28 -12.42 7.42
N GLU A 95 -20.43 -12.53 8.04
CA GLU A 95 -21.66 -11.81 7.64
C GLU A 95 -22.21 -11.03 8.83
N ARG A 96 -22.70 -9.81 8.59
CA ARG A 96 -23.35 -8.96 9.60
C ARG A 96 -24.38 -8.04 8.95
N THR A 97 -25.45 -7.79 9.69
CA THR A 97 -26.41 -6.73 9.35
C THR A 97 -26.17 -5.54 10.26
N ILE A 98 -25.78 -4.42 9.69
CA ILE A 98 -25.45 -3.18 10.41
C ILE A 98 -26.36 -2.09 9.85
N HIS A 99 -27.15 -1.44 10.72
CA HIS A 99 -28.13 -0.41 10.35
C HIS A 99 -29.12 -0.88 9.23
N GLY A 100 -29.54 -2.15 9.31
CA GLY A 100 -30.46 -2.73 8.33
C GLY A 100 -29.84 -3.12 6.98
N ARG A 101 -28.55 -2.90 6.78
CA ARG A 101 -27.82 -3.34 5.59
C ARG A 101 -27.02 -4.60 5.90
N HIS A 102 -27.20 -5.63 5.06
CA HIS A 102 -26.45 -6.88 5.14
C HIS A 102 -25.11 -6.74 4.42
N TYR A 103 -24.03 -7.18 5.07
CA TYR A 103 -22.67 -7.20 4.54
C TYR A 103 -22.11 -8.62 4.60
N LYS A 104 -21.29 -8.97 3.61
CA LYS A 104 -20.55 -10.23 3.55
C LYS A 104 -19.10 -9.97 3.17
N GLY A 105 -18.20 -10.60 3.93
CA GLY A 105 -16.76 -10.38 3.83
C GLY A 105 -16.32 -9.13 4.55
N PHE A 106 -15.33 -9.29 5.42
CA PHE A 106 -14.85 -8.22 6.30
C PHE A 106 -13.33 -8.20 6.37
N LEU A 107 -12.80 -7.00 6.61
CA LEU A 107 -11.40 -6.75 6.95
C LEU A 107 -11.30 -6.51 8.45
N GLU A 108 -10.32 -7.15 9.08
CA GLU A 108 -9.97 -6.92 10.49
C GLU A 108 -9.00 -5.77 10.59
N CYS A 109 -9.32 -4.80 11.43
CA CYS A 109 -8.54 -3.58 11.61
C CYS A 109 -8.06 -3.46 13.05
N GLN A 110 -6.80 -3.11 13.23
CA GLN A 110 -6.24 -2.70 14.51
C GLN A 110 -6.31 -1.18 14.63
N ASN A 111 -6.90 -0.71 15.75
CA ASN A 111 -6.97 0.70 16.10
C ASN A 111 -5.82 1.09 17.04
N SER A 112 -5.57 2.38 17.21
CA SER A 112 -4.54 2.94 18.11
C SER A 112 -5.10 3.43 19.45
N TRP A 113 -6.36 3.08 19.80
CA TRP A 113 -7.04 3.62 20.99
C TRP A 113 -6.94 2.73 22.23
N GLY A 114 -6.11 1.69 22.19
CA GLY A 114 -5.87 0.79 23.32
C GLY A 114 -6.82 -0.41 23.37
N GLU A 115 -6.58 -1.26 24.36
CA GLU A 115 -7.28 -2.55 24.52
C GLU A 115 -8.75 -2.42 24.97
N ASP A 116 -9.12 -1.28 25.54
CA ASP A 116 -10.50 -1.03 25.96
C ASP A 116 -11.44 -0.68 24.78
N TYR A 117 -10.88 -0.49 23.57
CA TYR A 117 -11.68 -0.21 22.39
C TYR A 117 -12.16 -1.49 21.73
N ALA A 118 -13.47 -1.55 21.43
CA ALA A 118 -14.14 -2.62 20.68
C ALA A 118 -13.75 -4.03 21.16
N ASP A 119 -13.15 -4.85 20.30
CA ASP A 119 -12.64 -6.19 20.66
C ASP A 119 -11.13 -6.11 20.91
N HIS A 120 -10.73 -5.74 22.12
CA HIS A 120 -9.32 -5.61 22.54
C HIS A 120 -8.46 -4.75 21.61
N GLY A 121 -9.03 -3.64 21.11
CA GLY A 121 -8.34 -2.73 20.19
C GLY A 121 -8.58 -3.03 18.70
N PHE A 122 -9.37 -4.07 18.39
CA PHE A 122 -9.66 -4.51 17.03
C PHE A 122 -11.13 -4.30 16.68
N PHE A 123 -11.39 -4.10 15.38
CA PHE A 123 -12.73 -3.98 14.83
C PHE A 123 -12.77 -4.42 13.38
N TRP A 124 -13.98 -4.60 12.82
CA TRP A 124 -14.19 -5.09 11.48
C TRP A 124 -14.89 -4.06 10.61
N ILE A 125 -14.42 -3.93 9.36
CA ILE A 125 -15.09 -3.14 8.32
C ILE A 125 -15.49 -4.05 7.16
N PRO A 126 -16.65 -3.86 6.53
CA PRO A 126 -17.06 -4.68 5.38
C PRO A 126 -16.17 -4.38 4.16
N TYR A 127 -16.04 -5.34 3.25
CA TYR A 127 -15.26 -5.17 2.01
C TYR A 127 -15.75 -3.99 1.17
N GLU A 128 -17.01 -3.68 1.25
CA GLU A 128 -17.60 -2.52 0.59
C GLU A 128 -16.96 -1.20 1.03
N TYR A 129 -16.35 -1.14 2.21
CA TYR A 129 -15.64 0.05 2.64
C TYR A 129 -14.53 0.44 1.66
N ILE A 130 -13.83 -0.57 1.10
CA ILE A 130 -12.77 -0.39 0.11
C ILE A 130 -13.37 -0.13 -1.29
N THR A 131 -14.44 -0.85 -1.66
CA THR A 131 -14.97 -0.86 -3.03
C THR A 131 -16.04 0.19 -3.28
N TYR A 132 -16.67 0.73 -2.24
CA TYR A 132 -17.76 1.70 -2.39
C TYR A 132 -17.30 2.98 -3.06
N ARG A 133 -18.11 3.43 -4.02
CA ARG A 133 -17.98 4.75 -4.64
C ARG A 133 -19.35 5.38 -4.78
N THR A 134 -19.45 6.69 -4.51
CA THR A 134 -20.68 7.43 -4.73
C THR A 134 -20.99 7.53 -6.21
N LYS A 135 -22.29 7.44 -6.59
CA LYS A 135 -22.72 7.47 -8.00
C LYS A 135 -22.40 8.80 -8.67
N ASP A 136 -22.51 9.90 -7.93
CA ASP A 136 -22.43 11.26 -8.51
C ASP A 136 -20.99 11.76 -8.60
N LEU A 137 -20.13 11.45 -7.62
CA LEU A 137 -18.80 12.03 -7.50
C LEU A 137 -17.67 11.00 -7.56
N GLY A 138 -17.99 9.68 -7.62
CA GLY A 138 -17.00 8.63 -7.56
C GLY A 138 -16.20 8.57 -6.25
N MET A 139 -16.63 9.31 -5.22
CA MET A 139 -15.96 9.37 -3.92
C MET A 139 -16.21 8.10 -3.12
N GLY A 140 -15.19 7.63 -2.42
CA GLY A 140 -15.25 6.50 -1.50
C GLY A 140 -14.91 6.93 -0.07
N PHE A 141 -14.88 5.95 0.82
CA PHE A 141 -14.51 6.15 2.22
C PHE A 141 -13.02 5.89 2.51
N VAL A 142 -12.29 5.41 1.51
CA VAL A 142 -10.84 5.23 1.56
C VAL A 142 -10.15 6.46 1.00
N MET A 143 -9.22 7.00 1.76
CA MET A 143 -8.34 8.10 1.34
C MET A 143 -7.13 7.56 0.62
N ASP A 144 -6.44 6.60 1.25
CA ASP A 144 -5.27 5.91 0.70
C ASP A 144 -5.03 4.58 1.44
N MET A 145 -4.25 3.70 0.82
CA MET A 145 -3.79 2.47 1.43
C MET A 145 -2.34 2.20 1.03
N TYR A 146 -1.54 1.77 2.00
CA TYR A 146 -0.14 1.40 1.79
C TYR A 146 0.21 0.12 2.55
N THR A 147 1.07 -0.70 1.97
CA THR A 147 1.67 -1.83 2.67
C THR A 147 3.18 -1.68 2.71
N ALA A 148 3.78 -2.06 3.84
CA ALA A 148 5.22 -2.19 3.96
C ALA A 148 5.66 -3.47 3.22
N ILE A 149 6.74 -3.37 2.45
CA ILE A 149 7.37 -4.54 1.83
C ILE A 149 8.74 -4.66 2.48
N ASP A 150 8.77 -5.18 3.69
CA ASP A 150 10.01 -5.57 4.35
C ASP A 150 10.35 -7.00 3.98
N LEU A 151 10.93 -7.15 2.80
CA LEU A 151 11.63 -8.38 2.49
C LEU A 151 12.88 -8.38 3.38
N ALA A 152 12.89 -9.22 4.41
CA ALA A 152 14.11 -9.46 5.16
C ALA A 152 15.19 -9.87 4.16
N ARG A 153 16.39 -9.30 4.28
CA ARG A 153 17.52 -9.61 3.37
C ARG A 153 17.84 -11.11 3.29
N GLU A 154 17.44 -11.84 4.32
CA GLU A 154 17.61 -13.30 4.43
C GLU A 154 16.55 -14.10 3.65
N ASP A 155 15.37 -13.52 3.41
CA ASP A 155 14.29 -14.13 2.61
C ASP A 155 14.46 -13.84 1.10
N LEU A 156 15.27 -12.83 0.75
CA LEU A 156 15.72 -12.57 -0.60
C LEU A 156 16.88 -13.52 -0.96
N GLN A 157 16.63 -14.83 -1.01
CA GLN A 157 17.43 -15.72 -1.86
C GLN A 157 17.12 -15.42 -3.33
N GLY A 158 17.28 -14.17 -3.73
CA GLY A 158 17.04 -13.64 -5.04
C GLY A 158 17.65 -12.26 -5.18
N THR A 159 18.09 -11.96 -6.35
CA THR A 159 18.78 -10.75 -6.76
C THR A 159 18.05 -9.48 -6.30
N ALA A 160 18.66 -8.69 -5.43
CA ALA A 160 18.15 -7.38 -5.04
C ALA A 160 18.59 -6.34 -6.08
N VAL A 161 17.63 -5.74 -6.76
CA VAL A 161 17.87 -4.69 -7.76
C VAL A 161 17.49 -3.33 -7.17
N GLU A 162 18.46 -2.44 -7.06
CA GLU A 162 18.25 -1.07 -6.59
C GLU A 162 18.39 -0.10 -7.76
N LEU A 163 17.38 0.73 -7.97
CA LEU A 163 17.31 1.74 -9.03
C LEU A 163 17.07 3.12 -8.43
N PHE A 164 17.74 4.13 -8.96
CA PHE A 164 17.60 5.52 -8.50
C PHE A 164 17.04 6.38 -9.62
N ILE A 165 15.92 7.04 -9.38
CA ILE A 165 15.28 7.91 -10.38
C ILE A 165 16.25 8.99 -10.86
N GLY A 166 16.38 9.12 -12.17
CA GLY A 166 17.25 10.10 -12.81
C GLY A 166 18.75 9.79 -12.73
N LYS A 167 19.14 8.59 -12.23
CA LYS A 167 20.54 8.16 -12.21
C LYS A 167 20.77 7.02 -13.19
N ASP A 168 21.92 7.06 -13.85
CA ASP A 168 22.41 6.03 -14.76
C ASP A 168 23.13 4.88 -14.05
N LYS A 169 22.94 4.76 -12.74
CA LYS A 169 23.52 3.75 -11.86
C LYS A 169 22.44 2.94 -11.19
N ALA A 170 22.68 1.65 -11.07
CA ALA A 170 21.88 0.67 -10.36
C ALA A 170 22.78 -0.24 -9.53
N PHE A 171 22.18 -0.99 -8.61
CA PHE A 171 22.89 -2.06 -7.91
C PHE A 171 22.14 -3.39 -8.14
N ASP A 172 22.88 -4.42 -8.41
CA ASP A 172 22.44 -5.80 -8.54
C ASP A 172 23.20 -6.63 -7.50
N ASP A 173 22.52 -7.10 -6.46
CA ASP A 173 23.11 -7.70 -5.26
C ASP A 173 24.28 -6.90 -4.66
N GLY A 174 24.11 -5.59 -4.61
CA GLY A 174 25.12 -4.66 -4.09
C GLY A 174 26.29 -4.36 -5.05
N LYS A 175 26.29 -4.93 -6.26
CA LYS A 175 27.25 -4.60 -7.30
C LYS A 175 26.75 -3.44 -8.15
N GLU A 176 27.55 -2.36 -8.22
CA GLU A 176 27.21 -1.20 -9.06
C GLU A 176 27.24 -1.58 -10.55
N ILE A 177 26.18 -1.21 -11.27
CA ILE A 177 26.01 -1.42 -12.71
C ILE A 177 25.62 -0.08 -13.34
N SER A 178 26.17 0.23 -14.49
CA SER A 178 25.78 1.38 -15.31
C SER A 178 24.57 1.02 -16.17
N LEU A 179 23.57 1.90 -16.21
CA LEU A 179 22.36 1.75 -17.01
C LEU A 179 22.49 2.53 -18.32
N ASP A 180 21.99 1.97 -19.42
CA ASP A 180 21.87 2.67 -20.71
C ASP A 180 20.90 3.83 -20.63
N GLN A 181 19.88 3.72 -19.79
CA GLN A 181 18.86 4.73 -19.55
C GLN A 181 18.49 4.75 -18.06
N PRO A 182 18.43 5.95 -17.42
CA PRO A 182 18.00 6.06 -16.04
C PRO A 182 16.51 5.75 -15.90
N PRO A 183 16.07 5.26 -14.73
CA PRO A 183 14.66 5.26 -14.39
C PRO A 183 14.14 6.70 -14.33
N ILE A 184 12.95 6.93 -14.87
CA ILE A 184 12.32 8.27 -14.91
C ILE A 184 10.89 8.20 -14.40
N VAL A 185 10.37 9.34 -13.94
CA VAL A 185 8.94 9.51 -13.70
C VAL A 185 8.33 10.13 -14.96
N ASP A 186 7.35 9.47 -15.53
CA ASP A 186 6.55 10.05 -16.61
C ASP A 186 5.65 11.15 -16.04
N GLU A 187 5.90 12.39 -16.39
CA GLU A 187 5.18 13.56 -15.88
C GLU A 187 3.67 13.54 -16.21
N LYS A 188 3.29 12.87 -17.30
CA LYS A 188 1.88 12.81 -17.72
C LYS A 188 1.06 11.82 -16.91
N THR A 189 1.67 10.69 -16.53
CA THR A 189 0.98 9.59 -15.86
C THR A 189 1.36 9.45 -14.39
N GLY A 190 2.43 10.11 -13.94
CA GLY A 190 3.01 9.96 -12.61
C GLY A 190 3.64 8.58 -12.36
N ARG A 191 3.80 7.76 -13.41
CA ARG A 191 4.35 6.41 -13.30
C ARG A 191 5.87 6.42 -13.45
N THR A 192 6.52 5.57 -12.66
CA THR A 192 7.97 5.33 -12.80
C THR A 192 8.21 4.34 -13.95
N LEU A 193 9.01 4.75 -14.92
CA LEU A 193 9.49 3.90 -16.00
C LEU A 193 10.90 3.42 -15.66
N VAL A 194 11.15 2.11 -15.81
CA VAL A 194 12.44 1.47 -15.49
C VAL A 194 13.02 0.76 -16.72
N PRO A 195 14.36 0.59 -16.78
CA PRO A 195 15.01 -0.15 -17.86
C PRO A 195 14.60 -1.63 -17.81
N LEU A 196 13.65 -2.03 -18.66
CA LEU A 196 13.02 -3.35 -18.66
C LEU A 196 14.03 -4.50 -18.81
N ARG A 197 15.03 -4.33 -19.71
CA ARG A 197 16.04 -5.36 -19.92
C ARG A 197 16.85 -5.59 -18.66
N PHE A 198 17.39 -4.53 -18.08
CA PHE A 198 18.19 -4.62 -16.86
C PHE A 198 17.41 -5.30 -15.73
N VAL A 199 16.20 -4.80 -15.43
CA VAL A 199 15.36 -5.37 -14.36
C VAL A 199 15.00 -6.83 -14.65
N GLY A 200 14.60 -7.16 -15.87
CA GLY A 200 14.24 -8.51 -16.25
C GLY A 200 15.41 -9.49 -16.13
N GLU A 201 16.59 -9.12 -16.65
CA GLU A 201 17.78 -9.98 -16.62
C GLU A 201 18.32 -10.14 -15.18
N SER A 202 18.33 -9.08 -14.37
CA SER A 202 18.70 -9.17 -12.95
C SER A 202 17.74 -10.05 -12.14
N LEU A 203 16.48 -10.13 -12.52
CA LEU A 203 15.50 -11.06 -11.91
C LEU A 203 15.53 -12.47 -12.52
N GLY A 204 16.57 -12.79 -13.29
CA GLY A 204 16.77 -14.13 -13.88
C GLY A 204 15.88 -14.43 -15.09
N CYS A 205 15.28 -13.44 -15.69
CA CYS A 205 14.55 -13.56 -16.95
C CYS A 205 15.49 -13.36 -18.15
N ARG A 206 15.13 -13.93 -19.29
CA ARG A 206 15.75 -13.59 -20.58
C ARG A 206 14.89 -12.59 -21.32
N VAL A 207 15.45 -11.43 -21.73
CA VAL A 207 14.74 -10.37 -22.42
C VAL A 207 15.20 -10.27 -23.87
N GLU A 208 14.31 -10.53 -24.82
CA GLU A 208 14.57 -10.50 -26.25
C GLU A 208 13.80 -9.35 -26.92
N TRP A 209 14.47 -8.57 -27.76
CA TRP A 209 13.86 -7.56 -28.60
C TRP A 209 13.73 -8.05 -30.04
N LEU A 210 12.51 -8.11 -30.56
CA LEU A 210 12.20 -8.48 -31.94
C LEU A 210 11.92 -7.21 -32.77
N ALA A 211 12.97 -6.64 -33.35
CA ALA A 211 12.91 -5.34 -34.04
C ALA A 211 11.87 -5.29 -35.16
N LYS A 212 11.77 -6.34 -35.98
CA LYS A 212 10.83 -6.37 -37.13
C LYS A 212 9.37 -6.29 -36.73
N SER A 213 9.00 -6.93 -35.61
CA SER A 213 7.63 -6.96 -35.08
C SER A 213 7.40 -5.97 -33.96
N ARG A 214 8.44 -5.23 -33.55
CA ARG A 214 8.41 -4.29 -32.41
C ARG A 214 7.89 -4.96 -31.13
N ARG A 215 8.30 -6.20 -30.87
CA ARG A 215 7.89 -6.98 -29.70
C ARG A 215 9.05 -7.21 -28.77
N ILE A 216 8.74 -7.25 -27.49
CA ILE A 216 9.65 -7.67 -26.43
C ILE A 216 9.12 -8.99 -25.87
N ILE A 217 9.98 -9.98 -25.76
CA ILE A 217 9.67 -11.25 -25.14
C ILE A 217 10.49 -11.38 -23.88
N ILE A 218 9.82 -11.58 -22.75
CA ILE A 218 10.44 -11.83 -21.45
C ILE A 218 10.16 -13.28 -21.08
N ARG A 219 11.20 -14.08 -20.94
CA ARG A 219 11.11 -15.49 -20.59
C ARG A 219 11.57 -15.70 -19.16
N SER A 220 10.70 -16.23 -18.35
CA SER A 220 11.04 -16.73 -17.01
C SER A 220 10.91 -18.24 -16.93
N ARG A 221 11.25 -18.82 -15.77
CA ARG A 221 11.06 -20.27 -15.55
C ARG A 221 9.58 -20.67 -15.50
N ALA A 222 8.70 -19.75 -15.15
CA ALA A 222 7.29 -20.01 -14.92
C ALA A 222 6.39 -19.56 -16.09
N HIS A 223 6.67 -18.38 -16.68
CA HIS A 223 5.81 -17.75 -17.68
C HIS A 223 6.62 -16.96 -18.69
N ASP A 224 6.12 -16.90 -19.92
CA ASP A 224 6.58 -15.99 -20.95
C ASP A 224 5.63 -14.78 -21.03
N ILE A 225 6.18 -13.57 -21.16
CA ILE A 225 5.42 -12.34 -21.33
C ILE A 225 5.81 -11.77 -22.69
N GLU A 226 4.81 -11.41 -23.50
CA GLU A 226 5.00 -10.71 -24.77
C GLU A 226 4.41 -9.30 -24.69
N LEU A 227 5.22 -8.30 -25.02
CA LEU A 227 4.84 -6.89 -25.07
C LEU A 227 5.00 -6.37 -26.49
N SER A 228 4.03 -5.61 -26.98
CA SER A 228 4.09 -4.93 -28.29
C SER A 228 4.22 -3.43 -28.11
N ILE A 229 5.26 -2.82 -28.71
CA ILE A 229 5.44 -1.37 -28.62
C ILE A 229 4.46 -0.67 -29.57
N GLY A 230 3.67 0.25 -29.00
CA GLY A 230 2.69 1.04 -29.75
C GLY A 230 1.30 0.43 -29.81
N SER A 231 1.03 -0.72 -29.19
CA SER A 231 -0.34 -1.21 -28.96
C SER A 231 -0.85 -0.62 -27.65
N GLN A 232 -1.98 0.08 -27.70
CA GLN A 232 -2.81 0.34 -26.53
C GLN A 232 -3.76 -0.84 -26.40
N THR A 233 -3.60 -1.67 -25.39
CA THR A 233 -4.61 -2.65 -24.96
C THR A 233 -5.35 -2.08 -23.78
#